data_133d7c313ad8c8da8ba7c815a1d915fb
#
_entry.id   133d7c313ad8c8da8ba7c815a1d915fb
#
_cell.length_a   1.000
_cell.length_b   1.000
_cell.length_c   1.000
_cell.angle_alpha   90.00
_cell.angle_beta   90.00
_cell.angle_gamma   90.00
#
_symmetry.space_group_name_H-M   'P 1'
#
loop_
_entity.id
_entity.type
_entity.pdbx_description
1 polymer ?
#
loop_
_entity_poly.entity_id
_entity_poly.type
_entity_poly.pdbx_seq_one_letter_code
_entity_poly.pdbx_strand_id
1 'polypeptide(L)'
;FLERTLSLGARFPEGKIFREDRFPVPPNALREILLNAVMHRDYSYYGGHVAIVVFDDRIEIRSYGRLPSGVTLEQLSGPHASELRNPLIAEAFHRTGAVEVWGRGTNRVIAECKAHGILPPSFEERQGWMVVTFRAPIAPVEAGEGPEGGTEKSSEKSREKSSEKILDLVRQNPAFSAREIAEALGLTSRAVEKQLGKLKKEGRLKRIGPDKGGHWEVVP
;
A
#
# COMPACT_ATOMS: atom_id res chain seq x y z
N PHE A 1 -6.11 7.62 -11.07
CA PHE A 1 -5.69 6.23 -10.82
C PHE A 1 -5.73 5.91 -9.32
N LEU A 2 -4.91 6.57 -8.47
CA LEU A 2 -4.81 6.28 -7.04
C LEU A 2 -6.15 6.38 -6.30
N GLU A 3 -6.96 7.40 -6.57
CA GLU A 3 -8.29 7.56 -5.98
C GLU A 3 -9.26 6.41 -6.30
N ARG A 4 -9.04 5.71 -7.42
CA ARG A 4 -9.85 4.55 -7.84
C ARG A 4 -9.26 3.22 -7.38
N THR A 5 -7.97 3.20 -7.05
CA THR A 5 -7.22 1.98 -6.72
C THR A 5 -7.04 1.79 -5.22
N LEU A 6 -6.98 2.90 -4.47
CA LEU A 6 -6.85 2.86 -3.02
C LEU A 6 -8.23 2.78 -2.38
N SER A 7 -8.46 1.73 -1.60
CA SER A 7 -9.68 1.63 -0.79
C SER A 7 -9.67 2.70 0.30
N LEU A 8 -10.82 3.30 0.52
CA LEU A 8 -11.02 4.19 1.66
C LEU A 8 -11.06 3.37 2.95
N GLY A 9 -10.19 3.70 3.88
CA GLY A 9 -10.25 3.16 5.23
C GLY A 9 -11.39 3.78 6.02
N ALA A 10 -12.18 2.97 6.70
CA ALA A 10 -13.21 3.45 7.61
C ALA A 10 -12.58 3.84 8.95
N ARG A 11 -12.76 5.06 9.40
CA ARG A 11 -12.37 5.53 10.72
C ARG A 11 -13.62 5.97 11.50
N PHE A 12 -13.68 5.58 12.77
CA PHE A 12 -14.68 6.06 13.73
C PHE A 12 -13.98 7.02 14.69
N PRO A 13 -14.03 8.35 14.45
CA PRO A 13 -13.43 9.31 15.36
C PRO A 13 -14.17 9.28 16.71
N GLU A 14 -13.41 9.43 17.79
CA GLU A 14 -13.98 9.49 19.15
C GLU A 14 -15.00 10.63 19.26
N GLY A 15 -16.20 10.34 19.77
CA GLY A 15 -17.30 11.30 19.88
C GLY A 15 -18.12 11.57 18.60
N LYS A 16 -17.83 10.90 17.48
CA LYS A 16 -18.64 10.99 16.26
C LYS A 16 -19.46 9.71 16.04
N ILE A 17 -20.74 9.89 15.69
CA ILE A 17 -21.67 8.78 15.40
C ILE A 17 -21.43 8.21 13.99
N PHE A 18 -20.90 9.02 13.06
CA PHE A 18 -20.69 8.63 11.68
C PHE A 18 -19.24 8.25 11.42
N ARG A 19 -19.06 7.19 10.62
CA ARG A 19 -17.74 6.80 10.11
C ARG A 19 -17.25 7.86 9.11
N GLU A 20 -15.96 8.12 9.13
CA GLU A 20 -15.27 8.92 8.12
C GLU A 20 -14.49 7.99 7.22
N ASP A 21 -14.77 8.03 5.91
CA ASP A 21 -13.99 7.32 4.91
C ASP A 21 -12.76 8.17 4.56
N ARG A 22 -11.59 7.57 4.68
CA ARG A 22 -10.32 8.29 4.54
C ARG A 22 -9.33 7.49 3.70
N PHE A 23 -8.63 8.18 2.80
CA PHE A 23 -7.51 7.56 2.10
C PHE A 23 -6.42 7.11 3.08
N PRO A 24 -5.75 5.96 2.82
CA PRO A 24 -4.67 5.47 3.69
C PRO A 24 -3.50 6.43 3.78
N VAL A 25 -3.23 7.20 2.70
CA VAL A 25 -2.19 8.22 2.63
C VAL A 25 -2.82 9.54 2.18
N PRO A 26 -2.40 10.72 2.71
CA PRO A 26 -2.96 12.01 2.30
C PRO A 26 -2.83 12.22 0.78
N PRO A 27 -3.92 12.54 0.05
CA PRO A 27 -3.88 12.74 -1.40
C PRO A 27 -2.89 13.83 -1.83
N ASN A 28 -2.78 14.92 -1.06
CA ASN A 28 -1.84 16.00 -1.35
C ASN A 28 -0.39 15.56 -1.20
N ALA A 29 -0.09 14.73 -0.17
CA ALA A 29 1.24 14.16 0.02
C ALA A 29 1.64 13.24 -1.13
N LEU A 30 0.72 12.37 -1.59
CA LEU A 30 0.94 11.53 -2.77
C LEU A 30 1.17 12.37 -4.02
N ARG A 31 0.33 13.40 -4.24
CA ARG A 31 0.44 14.31 -5.38
C ARG A 31 1.80 15.01 -5.40
N GLU A 32 2.23 15.57 -4.27
CA GLU A 32 3.51 16.27 -4.14
C GLU A 32 4.70 15.35 -4.49
N ILE A 33 4.73 14.13 -3.92
CA ILE A 33 5.81 13.17 -4.21
C ILE A 33 5.78 12.69 -5.66
N LEU A 34 4.60 12.55 -6.28
CA LEU A 34 4.49 12.22 -7.70
C LEU A 34 5.03 13.33 -8.60
N LEU A 35 4.71 14.58 -8.32
CA LEU A 35 5.24 15.72 -9.05
C LEU A 35 6.75 15.80 -8.90
N ASN A 36 7.27 15.61 -7.68
CA ASN A 36 8.72 15.56 -7.43
C ASN A 36 9.37 14.39 -8.18
N ALA A 37 8.75 13.22 -8.22
CA ALA A 37 9.25 12.07 -8.97
C ALA A 37 9.40 12.37 -10.47
N VAL A 38 8.46 13.12 -11.06
CA VAL A 38 8.53 13.55 -12.46
C VAL A 38 9.56 14.67 -12.65
N MET A 39 9.57 15.71 -11.78
CA MET A 39 10.49 16.84 -11.88
C MET A 39 11.96 16.43 -11.72
N HIS A 40 12.25 15.44 -10.88
CA HIS A 40 13.61 15.02 -10.56
C HIS A 40 14.05 13.73 -11.26
N ARG A 41 13.19 13.09 -12.07
CA ARG A 41 13.55 11.92 -12.87
C ARG A 41 14.77 12.23 -13.75
N ASP A 42 15.67 11.26 -13.89
CA ASP A 42 16.73 11.29 -14.88
C ASP A 42 16.18 10.84 -16.25
N TYR A 43 15.99 11.82 -17.14
CA TYR A 43 15.48 11.58 -18.50
C TYR A 43 16.58 11.23 -19.49
N SER A 44 17.87 11.26 -19.10
CA SER A 44 18.97 10.85 -19.96
C SER A 44 18.99 9.34 -20.22
N TYR A 45 18.40 8.56 -19.29
CA TYR A 45 18.30 7.11 -19.43
C TYR A 45 16.91 6.71 -19.96
N TYR A 46 16.89 6.14 -21.16
CA TYR A 46 15.65 5.75 -21.84
C TYR A 46 14.81 4.71 -21.07
N GLY A 47 15.48 3.75 -20.41
CA GLY A 47 14.83 2.72 -19.59
C GLY A 47 14.30 3.21 -18.23
N GLY A 48 14.65 4.45 -17.84
CA GLY A 48 14.16 5.03 -16.59
C GLY A 48 12.67 5.38 -16.68
N HIS A 49 11.94 5.26 -15.58
CA HIS A 49 10.53 5.62 -15.49
C HIS A 49 10.15 6.10 -14.09
N VAL A 50 8.94 6.59 -13.93
CA VAL A 50 8.29 6.79 -12.63
C VAL A 50 7.30 5.64 -12.44
N ALA A 51 7.36 4.99 -11.29
CA ALA A 51 6.45 3.89 -10.95
C ALA A 51 5.77 4.15 -9.62
N ILE A 52 4.51 3.71 -9.53
CA ILE A 52 3.75 3.66 -8.28
C ILE A 52 3.49 2.19 -8.01
N VAL A 53 3.94 1.71 -6.84
CA VAL A 53 3.76 0.33 -6.41
C VAL A 53 2.93 0.33 -5.14
N VAL A 54 1.81 -0.35 -5.18
CA VAL A 54 0.88 -0.47 -4.06
C VAL A 54 1.02 -1.85 -3.46
N PHE A 55 1.32 -1.91 -2.16
CA PHE A 55 1.37 -3.12 -1.34
C PHE A 55 0.25 -3.07 -0.30
N ASP A 56 0.02 -4.14 0.40
CA ASP A 56 -1.01 -4.21 1.45
C ASP A 56 -0.72 -3.29 2.66
N ASP A 57 0.56 -2.93 2.87
CA ASP A 57 1.05 -2.17 4.02
C ASP A 57 1.71 -0.83 3.67
N ARG A 58 1.88 -0.53 2.36
CA ARG A 58 2.60 0.67 1.93
C ARG A 58 2.35 1.03 0.47
N ILE A 59 2.66 2.27 0.13
CA ILE A 59 2.76 2.76 -1.26
C ILE A 59 4.19 3.20 -1.48
N GLU A 60 4.82 2.73 -2.57
CA GLU A 60 6.12 3.19 -3.01
C GLU A 60 5.99 4.00 -4.30
N ILE A 61 6.56 5.19 -4.31
CA ILE A 61 6.74 6.01 -5.51
C ILE A 61 8.21 5.96 -5.86
N ARG A 62 8.52 5.44 -7.04
CA ARG A 62 9.89 5.23 -7.52
C ARG A 62 10.14 6.10 -8.72
N SER A 63 11.29 6.80 -8.74
CA SER A 63 11.75 7.61 -9.85
C SER A 63 13.18 7.25 -10.19
N TYR A 64 13.46 7.00 -11.47
CA TYR A 64 14.84 6.73 -11.88
C TYR A 64 15.67 8.01 -11.79
N GLY A 65 16.83 7.89 -11.15
CA GLY A 65 17.78 8.96 -10.91
C GLY A 65 18.17 9.05 -9.44
N ARG A 66 19.44 9.37 -9.19
CA ARG A 66 19.97 9.61 -7.83
C ARG A 66 19.66 11.04 -7.40
N LEU A 67 19.86 11.37 -6.14
CA LEU A 67 19.84 12.76 -5.69
C LEU A 67 20.90 13.60 -6.43
N PRO A 68 20.65 14.90 -6.65
CA PRO A 68 21.67 15.80 -7.18
C PRO A 68 22.91 15.84 -6.28
N SER A 69 24.07 16.16 -6.89
CA SER A 69 25.32 16.30 -6.15
C SER A 69 25.16 17.36 -5.04
N GLY A 70 25.53 17.02 -3.82
CA GLY A 70 25.41 17.93 -2.66
C GLY A 70 24.09 17.87 -1.90
N VAL A 71 23.09 17.09 -2.36
CA VAL A 71 21.85 16.83 -1.64
C VAL A 71 21.92 15.46 -0.99
N THR A 72 21.61 15.38 0.31
CA THR A 72 21.57 14.11 1.06
C THR A 72 20.15 13.72 1.43
N LEU A 73 19.94 12.45 1.73
CA LEU A 73 18.63 11.93 2.16
C LEU A 73 18.13 12.60 3.45
N GLU A 74 19.05 12.92 4.37
CA GLU A 74 18.74 13.60 5.64
C GLU A 74 18.19 15.00 5.40
N GLN A 75 18.75 15.71 4.42
CA GLN A 75 18.30 17.05 4.06
C GLN A 75 16.87 17.08 3.53
N LEU A 76 16.39 15.99 2.90
CA LEU A 76 14.99 15.90 2.44
C LEU A 76 13.97 15.97 3.58
N SER A 77 14.38 15.64 4.79
CA SER A 77 13.54 15.73 5.99
C SER A 77 13.61 17.09 6.70
N GLY A 78 14.45 18.01 6.21
CA GLY A 78 14.69 19.34 6.76
C GLY A 78 14.57 20.46 5.72
N PRO A 79 14.78 21.72 6.11
CA PRO A 79 14.86 22.83 5.17
C PRO A 79 16.05 22.62 4.21
N HIS A 80 15.79 22.56 2.92
CA HIS A 80 16.82 22.43 1.89
C HIS A 80 16.49 23.28 0.67
N ALA A 81 17.51 23.71 -0.07
CA ALA A 81 17.32 24.30 -1.37
C ALA A 81 16.93 23.18 -2.37
N SER A 82 15.93 23.45 -3.20
CA SER A 82 15.55 22.53 -4.26
C SER A 82 16.50 22.67 -5.44
N GLU A 83 17.29 21.65 -5.69
CA GLU A 83 18.08 21.55 -6.92
C GLU A 83 17.29 20.80 -7.98
N LEU A 84 16.82 21.51 -9.00
CA LEU A 84 15.99 20.96 -10.04
C LEU A 84 16.82 20.25 -11.11
N ARG A 85 16.56 18.97 -11.32
CA ARG A 85 17.15 18.25 -12.45
C ARG A 85 16.53 18.68 -13.78
N ASN A 86 15.23 18.95 -13.79
CA ASN A 86 14.47 19.29 -15.00
C ASN A 86 13.74 20.64 -14.83
N PRO A 87 14.44 21.79 -14.92
CA PRO A 87 13.87 23.10 -14.63
C PRO A 87 12.69 23.47 -15.54
N LEU A 88 12.69 23.06 -16.80
CA LEU A 88 11.57 23.32 -17.72
C LEU A 88 10.29 22.57 -17.32
N ILE A 89 10.41 21.34 -16.84
CA ILE A 89 9.25 20.58 -16.33
C ILE A 89 8.72 21.22 -15.07
N ALA A 90 9.60 21.61 -14.16
CA ALA A 90 9.23 22.29 -12.93
C ALA A 90 8.56 23.65 -13.22
N GLU A 91 9.05 24.43 -14.17
CA GLU A 91 8.42 25.68 -14.61
C GLU A 91 7.02 25.44 -15.18
N ALA A 92 6.84 24.41 -16.00
CA ALA A 92 5.52 24.04 -16.54
C ALA A 92 4.54 23.71 -15.41
N PHE A 93 4.95 22.93 -14.42
CA PHE A 93 4.10 22.61 -13.26
C PHE A 93 3.79 23.83 -12.39
N HIS A 94 4.75 24.74 -12.23
CA HIS A 94 4.52 26.00 -11.52
C HIS A 94 3.51 26.89 -12.26
N ARG A 95 3.65 27.06 -13.57
CA ARG A 95 2.72 27.88 -14.40
C ARG A 95 1.29 27.32 -14.40
N THR A 96 1.12 26.00 -14.29
CA THR A 96 -0.21 25.37 -14.20
C THR A 96 -0.79 25.38 -12.79
N GLY A 97 -0.07 25.92 -11.78
CA GLY A 97 -0.48 25.84 -10.38
C GLY A 97 -0.39 24.43 -9.79
N ALA A 98 0.26 23.51 -10.49
CA ALA A 98 0.43 22.14 -9.99
C ALA A 98 1.40 22.07 -8.80
N VAL A 99 2.37 22.98 -8.74
CA VAL A 99 3.35 23.13 -7.65
C VAL A 99 3.30 24.58 -7.14
N GLU A 100 3.17 24.76 -5.82
CA GLU A 100 2.94 26.08 -5.25
C GLU A 100 4.22 26.90 -4.99
N VAL A 101 5.24 26.33 -4.36
CA VAL A 101 6.48 27.04 -4.00
C VAL A 101 7.67 26.08 -3.92
N TRP A 102 8.82 26.57 -4.38
CA TRP A 102 10.09 25.88 -4.39
C TRP A 102 10.62 25.52 -2.99
N GLY A 103 11.09 24.29 -2.79
CA GLY A 103 11.89 23.90 -1.63
C GLY A 103 11.16 23.57 -0.32
N ARG A 104 9.82 23.51 -0.31
CA ARG A 104 9.04 23.14 0.89
C ARG A 104 8.20 21.87 0.74
N GLY A 105 8.23 21.23 -0.41
CA GLY A 105 7.36 20.10 -0.76
C GLY A 105 7.50 18.91 0.20
N THR A 106 8.71 18.45 0.46
CA THR A 106 8.96 17.30 1.35
C THR A 106 8.56 17.58 2.80
N ASN A 107 8.85 18.79 3.32
CA ASN A 107 8.43 19.17 4.67
C ASN A 107 6.91 19.24 4.81
N ARG A 108 6.20 19.70 3.80
CA ARG A 108 4.74 19.71 3.75
C ARG A 108 4.19 18.27 3.74
N VAL A 109 4.77 17.38 2.94
CA VAL A 109 4.42 15.96 2.94
C VAL A 109 4.55 15.33 4.32
N ILE A 110 5.67 15.59 5.02
CA ILE A 110 5.90 15.12 6.39
C ILE A 110 4.83 15.66 7.36
N ALA A 111 4.53 16.95 7.28
CA ALA A 111 3.51 17.58 8.12
C ALA A 111 2.11 17.01 7.85
N GLU A 112 1.75 16.81 6.58
CA GLU A 112 0.45 16.22 6.18
C GLU A 112 0.32 14.77 6.64
N CYS A 113 1.37 13.96 6.54
CA CYS A 113 1.37 12.58 7.06
C CYS A 113 1.15 12.55 8.58
N LYS A 114 1.83 13.43 9.33
CA LYS A 114 1.63 13.57 10.78
C LYS A 114 0.20 13.99 11.13
N ALA A 115 -0.33 15.00 10.44
CA ALA A 115 -1.72 15.45 10.62
C ALA A 115 -2.74 14.37 10.25
N HIS A 116 -2.38 13.51 9.30
CA HIS A 116 -3.16 12.34 8.89
C HIS A 116 -3.05 11.17 9.87
N GLY A 117 -2.14 11.20 10.83
CA GLY A 117 -1.94 10.15 11.83
C GLY A 117 -1.18 8.93 11.30
N ILE A 118 -0.38 9.10 10.23
CA ILE A 118 0.54 8.08 9.71
C ILE A 118 1.99 8.54 9.90
N LEU A 119 2.91 7.59 9.81
CA LEU A 119 4.33 7.90 9.86
C LEU A 119 4.75 8.76 8.65
N PRO A 120 5.71 9.68 8.81
CA PRO A 120 6.34 10.35 7.69
C PRO A 120 6.87 9.35 6.66
N PRO A 121 6.89 9.71 5.36
CA PRO A 121 7.47 8.84 4.36
C PRO A 121 8.97 8.65 4.58
N SER A 122 9.49 7.48 4.23
CA SER A 122 10.92 7.24 4.15
C SER A 122 11.43 7.51 2.73
N PHE A 123 12.64 8.05 2.65
CA PHE A 123 13.35 8.34 1.41
C PHE A 123 14.56 7.42 1.31
N GLU A 124 14.77 6.80 0.16
CA GLU A 124 15.85 5.84 -0.05
C GLU A 124 16.37 5.90 -1.48
N GLU A 125 17.69 5.84 -1.65
CA GLU A 125 18.32 5.54 -2.92
C GLU A 125 18.59 4.05 -3.04
N ARG A 126 18.00 3.40 -4.03
CA ARG A 126 18.14 1.97 -4.27
C ARG A 126 18.44 1.69 -5.73
N GLN A 127 19.65 1.20 -6.02
CA GLN A 127 20.06 0.79 -7.37
C GLN A 127 19.84 1.87 -8.45
N GLY A 128 20.10 3.14 -8.13
CA GLY A 128 19.92 4.25 -9.05
C GLY A 128 18.50 4.79 -9.12
N TRP A 129 17.61 4.33 -8.27
CA TRP A 129 16.25 4.81 -8.10
C TRP A 129 16.10 5.60 -6.80
N MET A 130 15.42 6.71 -6.87
CA MET A 130 14.87 7.36 -5.69
C MET A 130 13.54 6.70 -5.36
N VAL A 131 13.40 6.18 -4.13
CA VAL A 131 12.21 5.49 -3.64
C VAL A 131 11.64 6.24 -2.45
N VAL A 132 10.39 6.64 -2.54
CA VAL A 132 9.65 7.24 -1.44
C VAL A 132 8.56 6.28 -1.00
N THR A 133 8.59 5.90 0.29
CA THR A 133 7.68 4.90 0.85
C THR A 133 6.76 5.51 1.89
N PHE A 134 5.46 5.46 1.64
CA PHE A 134 4.42 5.77 2.62
C PHE A 134 3.95 4.46 3.26
N ARG A 135 4.08 4.34 4.58
CA ARG A 135 3.58 3.20 5.35
C ARG A 135 2.20 3.51 5.90
N ALA A 136 1.20 2.77 5.42
CA ALA A 136 -0.16 2.85 5.89
C ALA A 136 -0.85 1.50 5.62
N PRO A 137 -1.76 1.04 6.49
CA PRO A 137 -2.56 -0.14 6.19
C PRO A 137 -3.46 0.20 4.99
N ILE A 138 -3.24 -0.51 3.89
CA ILE A 138 -4.00 -0.36 2.67
C ILE A 138 -4.97 -1.54 2.62
N ALA A 139 -6.27 -1.26 2.75
CA ALA A 139 -7.25 -2.31 2.58
C ALA A 139 -7.17 -2.85 1.13
N PRO A 140 -7.16 -4.17 0.92
CA PRO A 140 -7.10 -4.73 -0.42
C PRO A 140 -8.30 -4.22 -1.24
N VAL A 141 -8.03 -3.62 -2.39
CA VAL A 141 -9.08 -3.40 -3.39
C VAL A 141 -9.50 -4.77 -3.88
N GLU A 142 -10.79 -5.08 -3.83
CA GLU A 142 -11.30 -6.24 -4.55
C GLU A 142 -10.95 -6.07 -6.03
N ALA A 143 -9.96 -6.83 -6.50
CA ALA A 143 -9.48 -6.75 -7.86
C ALA A 143 -10.60 -7.22 -8.81
N GLY A 144 -11.23 -6.28 -9.47
CA GLY A 144 -11.83 -6.53 -10.77
C GLY A 144 -10.69 -6.97 -11.71
N GLU A 145 -10.91 -8.04 -12.43
CA GLU A 145 -9.96 -8.73 -13.30
C GLU A 145 -9.19 -7.76 -14.21
N GLY A 146 -7.88 -7.68 -14.04
CA GLY A 146 -6.95 -6.98 -14.91
C GLY A 146 -5.66 -7.79 -15.01
N PRO A 147 -4.85 -7.67 -16.08
CA PRO A 147 -3.92 -8.68 -16.55
C PRO A 147 -2.79 -9.01 -15.56
N GLU A 148 -2.48 -10.28 -15.50
CA GLU A 148 -1.43 -10.90 -14.70
C GLU A 148 -0.03 -10.41 -15.08
N GLY A 149 0.79 -10.13 -14.07
CA GLY A 149 2.23 -9.95 -14.26
C GLY A 149 2.95 -9.31 -13.09
N GLY A 150 3.58 -10.11 -12.25
CA GLY A 150 4.77 -9.69 -11.51
C GLY A 150 4.82 -9.85 -9.99
N THR A 151 5.59 -10.84 -9.58
CA THR A 151 6.36 -11.08 -8.33
C THR A 151 5.65 -11.64 -7.11
N GLU A 152 5.77 -12.96 -6.98
CA GLU A 152 5.15 -13.85 -5.99
C GLU A 152 5.73 -13.85 -4.56
N LYS A 153 6.83 -13.19 -4.23
CA LYS A 153 7.56 -13.46 -2.97
C LYS A 153 7.11 -12.72 -1.70
N SER A 154 6.38 -11.61 -1.78
CA SER A 154 5.94 -10.87 -0.58
C SER A 154 4.51 -11.22 -0.12
N SER A 155 3.71 -11.80 -0.99
CA SER A 155 2.33 -12.22 -0.68
C SER A 155 2.23 -13.54 0.07
N GLU A 156 3.26 -14.40 0.03
CA GLU A 156 3.27 -15.71 0.68
C GLU A 156 3.28 -15.60 2.21
N LYS A 157 4.13 -14.76 2.77
CA LYS A 157 4.30 -14.63 4.23
C LYS A 157 3.06 -14.04 4.94
N SER A 158 2.29 -13.20 4.26
CA SER A 158 1.03 -12.66 4.78
C SER A 158 -0.13 -13.67 4.64
N ARG A 159 -0.11 -14.45 3.55
CA ARG A 159 -1.08 -15.53 3.31
C ARG A 159 -0.88 -16.72 4.24
N GLU A 160 0.36 -17.07 4.57
CA GLU A 160 0.68 -18.12 5.55
C GLU A 160 0.15 -17.77 6.94
N LYS A 161 0.33 -16.54 7.42
CA LYS A 161 -0.23 -16.08 8.70
C LYS A 161 -1.75 -16.13 8.74
N SER A 162 -2.43 -15.84 7.64
CA SER A 162 -3.90 -15.93 7.55
C SER A 162 -4.37 -17.39 7.53
N SER A 163 -3.65 -18.27 6.85
CA SER A 163 -3.93 -19.70 6.81
C SER A 163 -3.78 -20.36 8.18
N GLU A 164 -2.74 -19.98 8.95
CA GLU A 164 -2.54 -20.49 10.31
C GLU A 164 -3.67 -20.07 11.25
N LYS A 165 -4.09 -18.80 11.20
CA LYS A 165 -5.22 -18.29 12.00
C LYS A 165 -6.53 -19.04 11.68
N ILE A 166 -6.78 -19.37 10.41
CA ILE A 166 -7.95 -20.18 10.00
C ILE A 166 -7.85 -21.57 10.59
N LEU A 167 -6.68 -22.23 10.51
CA LEU A 167 -6.48 -23.54 11.09
C LEU A 167 -6.68 -23.56 12.61
N ASP A 168 -6.22 -22.52 13.32
CA ASP A 168 -6.39 -22.40 14.76
C ASP A 168 -7.86 -22.23 15.16
N LEU A 169 -8.63 -21.41 14.43
CA LEU A 169 -10.07 -21.27 14.66
C LEU A 169 -10.82 -22.58 14.41
N VAL A 170 -10.47 -23.30 13.35
CA VAL A 170 -11.06 -24.60 13.02
C VAL A 170 -10.69 -25.66 14.07
N ARG A 171 -9.49 -25.64 14.66
CA ARG A 171 -9.13 -26.50 15.78
C ARG A 171 -9.97 -26.23 17.02
N GLN A 172 -10.26 -24.95 17.30
CA GLN A 172 -11.11 -24.55 18.43
C GLN A 172 -12.58 -24.93 18.22
N ASN A 173 -13.09 -24.75 17.02
CA ASN A 173 -14.45 -25.13 16.67
C ASN A 173 -14.54 -25.62 15.21
N PRO A 174 -14.54 -26.97 15.00
CA PRO A 174 -14.63 -27.57 13.68
C PRO A 174 -15.93 -27.27 12.91
N ALA A 175 -16.99 -26.82 13.60
CA ALA A 175 -18.30 -26.55 13.00
C ALA A 175 -18.40 -25.14 12.37
N PHE A 176 -17.39 -24.28 12.54
CA PHE A 176 -17.43 -22.94 11.98
C PHE A 176 -17.67 -22.95 10.46
N SER A 177 -18.63 -22.13 10.04
CA SER A 177 -18.85 -21.81 8.62
C SER A 177 -17.80 -20.81 8.13
N ALA A 178 -17.61 -20.74 6.82
CA ALA A 178 -16.72 -19.75 6.21
C ALA A 178 -17.09 -18.30 6.60
N ARG A 179 -18.38 -18.04 6.83
CA ARG A 179 -18.90 -16.74 7.26
C ARG A 179 -18.48 -16.41 8.70
N GLU A 180 -18.60 -17.34 9.62
CA GLU A 180 -18.22 -17.16 11.02
C GLU A 180 -16.71 -17.01 11.18
N ILE A 181 -15.91 -17.77 10.40
CA ILE A 181 -14.46 -17.58 10.34
C ILE A 181 -14.11 -16.20 9.79
N ALA A 182 -14.83 -15.72 8.77
CA ALA A 182 -14.62 -14.41 8.19
C ALA A 182 -14.90 -13.29 9.21
N GLU A 183 -15.99 -13.41 9.96
CA GLU A 183 -16.37 -12.48 11.03
C GLU A 183 -15.35 -12.47 12.17
N ALA A 184 -14.89 -13.64 12.62
CA ALA A 184 -13.89 -13.76 13.67
C ALA A 184 -12.51 -13.19 13.29
N LEU A 185 -12.14 -13.24 12.00
CA LEU A 185 -10.85 -12.74 11.50
C LEU A 185 -10.92 -11.34 10.89
N GLY A 186 -12.10 -10.73 10.80
CA GLY A 186 -12.30 -9.45 10.13
C GLY A 186 -12.03 -9.52 8.62
N LEU A 187 -12.27 -10.70 8.00
CA LEU A 187 -12.06 -10.96 6.59
C LEU A 187 -13.39 -11.08 5.84
N THR A 188 -13.34 -11.01 4.50
CA THR A 188 -14.53 -11.32 3.68
C THR A 188 -14.74 -12.82 3.59
N SER A 189 -16.01 -13.27 3.52
CA SER A 189 -16.36 -14.71 3.36
C SER A 189 -15.67 -15.33 2.14
N ARG A 190 -15.56 -14.58 1.03
CA ARG A 190 -14.89 -15.00 -0.19
C ARG A 190 -13.38 -15.20 -0.02
N ALA A 191 -12.73 -14.34 0.77
CA ALA A 191 -11.31 -14.49 1.09
C ALA A 191 -11.06 -15.74 1.93
N VAL A 192 -11.94 -16.02 2.91
CA VAL A 192 -11.87 -17.23 3.73
C VAL A 192 -12.16 -18.49 2.89
N GLU A 193 -13.16 -18.48 2.03
CA GLU A 193 -13.47 -19.59 1.11
C GLU A 193 -12.28 -19.93 0.21
N LYS A 194 -11.61 -18.91 -0.35
CA LYS A 194 -10.39 -19.08 -1.15
C LYS A 194 -9.26 -19.71 -0.35
N GLN A 195 -9.06 -19.29 0.90
CA GLN A 195 -8.06 -19.87 1.81
C GLN A 195 -8.40 -21.29 2.23
N LEU A 196 -9.66 -21.56 2.57
CA LEU A 196 -10.14 -22.92 2.86
C LEU A 196 -9.96 -23.84 1.64
N GLY A 197 -10.25 -23.35 0.43
CA GLY A 197 -10.02 -24.06 -0.82
C GLY A 197 -8.54 -24.40 -1.04
N LYS A 198 -7.61 -23.46 -0.72
CA LYS A 198 -6.17 -23.68 -0.79
C LYS A 198 -5.72 -24.72 0.23
N LEU A 199 -6.10 -24.60 1.50
CA LEU A 199 -5.78 -25.54 2.57
C LEU A 199 -6.29 -26.94 2.28
N LYS A 200 -7.46 -27.07 1.62
CA LYS A 200 -7.97 -28.37 1.12
C LYS A 200 -7.07 -28.96 0.04
N LYS A 201 -6.62 -28.14 -0.93
CA LYS A 201 -5.72 -28.60 -2.01
C LYS A 201 -4.35 -29.02 -1.48
N GLU A 202 -3.87 -28.35 -0.44
CA GLU A 202 -2.61 -28.65 0.25
C GLU A 202 -2.71 -29.85 1.18
N GLY A 203 -3.90 -30.43 1.35
CA GLY A 203 -4.12 -31.56 2.24
C GLY A 203 -4.11 -31.24 3.74
N ARG A 204 -4.00 -29.97 4.12
CA ARG A 204 -3.94 -29.50 5.53
C ARG A 204 -5.32 -29.36 6.18
N LEU A 205 -6.39 -29.36 5.39
CA LEU A 205 -7.76 -29.24 5.85
C LEU A 205 -8.69 -30.15 5.05
N LYS A 206 -9.59 -30.85 5.72
CA LYS A 206 -10.60 -31.72 5.09
C LYS A 206 -11.99 -31.34 5.55
N ARG A 207 -12.96 -31.38 4.65
CA ARG A 207 -14.38 -31.22 4.99
C ARG A 207 -14.99 -32.58 5.18
N ILE A 208 -15.64 -32.79 6.32
CA ILE A 208 -16.35 -34.04 6.65
C ILE A 208 -17.84 -33.75 6.70
N GLY A 209 -18.63 -34.48 5.92
CA GLY A 209 -20.07 -34.32 5.83
C GLY A 209 -20.54 -33.36 4.73
N PRO A 210 -21.86 -33.11 4.64
CA PRO A 210 -22.48 -32.28 3.63
C PRO A 210 -22.16 -30.78 3.84
N ASP A 211 -22.41 -29.92 2.83
CA ASP A 211 -22.19 -28.51 2.89
C ASP A 211 -22.98 -27.79 4.00
N LYS A 212 -24.18 -28.29 4.32
CA LYS A 212 -24.93 -27.85 5.50
C LYS A 212 -24.81 -28.92 6.60
N GLY A 213 -24.20 -28.56 7.74
CA GLY A 213 -24.05 -29.42 8.91
C GLY A 213 -22.78 -30.30 8.94
N GLY A 214 -21.90 -30.20 7.95
CA GLY A 214 -20.58 -30.82 8.01
C GLY A 214 -19.58 -29.99 8.84
N HIS A 215 -18.45 -30.62 9.18
CA HIS A 215 -17.38 -30.00 9.96
C HIS A 215 -16.03 -30.06 9.26
N TRP A 216 -15.09 -29.27 9.71
CA TRP A 216 -13.73 -29.24 9.22
C TRP A 216 -12.83 -30.12 10.09
N GLU A 217 -11.91 -30.81 9.48
CA GLU A 217 -10.85 -31.58 10.13
C GLU A 217 -9.49 -31.05 9.68
N VAL A 218 -8.64 -30.67 10.65
CA VAL A 218 -7.25 -30.26 10.38
C VAL A 218 -6.41 -31.53 10.26
N VAL A 219 -5.77 -31.68 9.11
CA VAL A 219 -4.87 -32.81 8.84
C VAL A 219 -3.47 -32.38 9.29
N PRO A 220 -2.78 -33.19 10.11
CA PRO A 220 -1.43 -32.89 10.63
C PRO A 220 -0.35 -32.83 9.54
#